data_75b5df7a574d21c1fa69c6db01066698
#
_entry.id   75b5df7a574d21c1fa69c6db01066698
#
_cell.length_a   1.000
_cell.length_b   1.000
_cell.length_c   1.000
_cell.angle_alpha   90.00
_cell.angle_beta   90.00
_cell.angle_gamma   90.00
#
_symmetry.space_group_name_H-M   'P 1'
#
loop_
_entity.id
_entity.type
_entity.pdbx_description
1 polymer ?
#
loop_
_entity_poly.entity_id
_entity_poly.type
_entity_poly.pdbx_seq_one_letter_code
_entity_poly.pdbx_strand_id
1 'polypeptide(L)'
;MVFLKKNIGYLAMFLAVIGFGSGPPFVKLALEEFQIVDLLAVRFAIAFLLMLIFALIMRVDLSIKKIGLTPFLMGLLNPFLVTLAFHVGLMLTSPINGVAIISTMPIMQPFVAKIFLNEKIEIKVLIGAVITIIGTYILLSSQTIIGQGNYIGDFIIFAGMT
;
A
#
# COMPACT_ATOMS: atom_id res chain seq x y z
N MET A 1 21.32 4.78 24.46
CA MET A 1 21.24 3.96 23.21
C MET A 1 19.80 3.61 22.83
N VAL A 2 18.91 3.27 23.74
CA VAL A 2 17.48 2.95 23.48
C VAL A 2 16.70 4.12 22.91
N PHE A 3 16.92 5.36 23.38
CA PHE A 3 16.23 6.57 22.95
C PHE A 3 16.54 6.98 21.50
N LEU A 4 17.78 6.80 21.06
CA LEU A 4 18.20 7.05 19.67
C LEU A 4 17.59 6.05 18.70
N LYS A 5 17.50 4.76 19.04
CA LYS A 5 16.86 3.74 18.21
C LYS A 5 15.36 3.99 18.02
N LYS A 6 14.68 4.50 19.05
CA LYS A 6 13.25 4.82 18.99
C LYS A 6 12.98 6.00 18.05
N ASN A 7 13.81 7.04 18.08
CA ASN A 7 13.65 8.21 17.21
C ASN A 7 13.95 7.90 15.74
N ILE A 8 14.92 7.02 15.45
CA ILE A 8 15.21 6.56 14.09
C ILE A 8 14.01 5.80 13.52
N GLY A 9 13.32 4.99 14.33
CA GLY A 9 12.11 4.29 13.93
C GLY A 9 10.98 5.25 13.51
N TYR A 10 10.73 6.30 14.30
CA TYR A 10 9.73 7.32 13.94
C TYR A 10 10.11 8.10 12.67
N LEU A 11 11.38 8.44 12.50
CA LEU A 11 11.86 9.09 11.29
C LEU A 11 11.68 8.19 10.07
N ALA A 12 12.04 6.91 10.18
CA ALA A 12 11.83 5.93 9.11
C ALA A 12 10.36 5.77 8.74
N MET A 13 9.47 5.70 9.73
CA MET A 13 8.01 5.67 9.49
C MET A 13 7.52 6.93 8.79
N PHE A 14 7.98 8.10 9.22
CA PHE A 14 7.60 9.37 8.60
C PHE A 14 8.02 9.43 7.12
N LEU A 15 9.26 9.03 6.82
CA LEU A 15 9.75 8.94 5.43
C LEU A 15 8.97 7.92 4.60
N ALA A 16 8.63 6.79 5.18
CA ALA A 16 7.80 5.78 4.53
C ALA A 16 6.40 6.31 4.18
N VAL A 17 5.77 7.05 5.09
CA VAL A 17 4.45 7.67 4.85
C VAL A 17 4.50 8.68 3.71
N ILE A 18 5.55 9.52 3.64
CA ILE A 18 5.74 10.46 2.52
C ILE A 18 5.90 9.68 1.20
N GLY A 19 6.75 8.65 1.20
CA GLY A 19 6.97 7.81 0.01
C GLY A 19 5.70 7.09 -0.46
N PHE A 20 4.93 6.53 0.45
CA PHE A 20 3.66 5.88 0.12
C PHE A 20 2.59 6.88 -0.34
N GLY A 21 2.47 8.01 0.35
CA GLY A 21 1.45 9.02 0.04
C GLY A 21 1.67 9.73 -1.30
N SER A 22 2.93 9.89 -1.72
CA SER A 22 3.26 10.46 -3.03
C SER A 22 3.09 9.48 -4.19
N GLY A 23 3.04 8.16 -3.91
CA GLY A 23 2.95 7.12 -4.94
C GLY A 23 1.79 7.27 -5.92
N PRO A 24 0.53 7.36 -5.48
CA PRO A 24 -0.64 7.40 -6.36
C PRO A 24 -0.63 8.49 -7.43
N PRO A 25 -0.31 9.76 -7.14
CA PRO A 25 -0.18 10.78 -8.17
C PRO A 25 0.90 10.47 -9.22
N PHE A 26 2.08 10.01 -8.79
CA PHE A 26 3.15 9.64 -9.72
C PHE A 26 2.79 8.43 -10.59
N VAL A 27 2.11 7.43 -10.00
CA VAL A 27 1.61 6.28 -10.76
C VAL A 27 0.61 6.72 -11.82
N LYS A 28 -0.31 7.64 -11.49
CA LYS A 28 -1.29 8.14 -12.46
C LYS A 28 -0.62 8.85 -13.62
N LEU A 29 0.35 9.73 -13.36
CA LEU A 29 1.14 10.41 -14.39
C LEU A 29 1.91 9.41 -15.26
N ALA A 30 2.52 8.40 -14.66
CA ALA A 30 3.24 7.38 -15.39
C ALA A 30 2.31 6.53 -16.30
N LEU A 31 1.08 6.28 -15.85
CA LEU A 31 0.07 5.52 -16.62
C LEU A 31 -0.48 6.30 -17.84
N GLU A 32 -0.24 7.61 -17.93
CA GLU A 32 -0.57 8.41 -19.11
C GLU A 32 0.38 8.13 -20.27
N GLU A 33 1.64 7.75 -19.99
CA GLU A 33 2.66 7.55 -21.01
C GLU A 33 3.09 6.08 -21.15
N PHE A 34 3.02 5.28 -20.07
CA PHE A 34 3.48 3.90 -20.04
C PHE A 34 2.32 2.91 -19.89
N GLN A 35 2.49 1.74 -20.52
CA GLN A 35 1.55 0.64 -20.27
C GLN A 35 1.74 0.09 -18.84
N ILE A 36 0.66 -0.42 -18.28
CA ILE A 36 0.65 -0.97 -16.92
C ILE A 36 1.69 -2.06 -16.71
N VAL A 37 1.87 -2.91 -17.74
CA VAL A 37 2.82 -4.04 -17.69
C VAL A 37 4.25 -3.54 -17.58
N ASP A 38 4.61 -2.54 -18.40
CA ASP A 38 5.96 -1.94 -18.40
C ASP A 38 6.26 -1.26 -17.07
N LEU A 39 5.30 -0.49 -16.58
CA LEU A 39 5.44 0.20 -15.29
C LEU A 39 5.64 -0.79 -14.13
N LEU A 40 4.84 -1.86 -14.09
CA LEU A 40 4.97 -2.90 -13.07
C LEU A 40 6.27 -3.69 -13.23
N ALA A 41 6.66 -4.03 -14.46
CA ALA A 41 7.90 -4.76 -14.73
C ALA A 41 9.12 -3.97 -14.22
N VAL A 42 9.22 -2.69 -14.56
CA VAL A 42 10.32 -1.82 -14.11
C VAL A 42 10.30 -1.68 -12.59
N ARG A 43 9.13 -1.43 -11.99
CA ARG A 43 8.97 -1.29 -10.53
C ARG A 43 9.43 -2.55 -9.80
N PHE A 44 8.96 -3.73 -10.21
CA PHE A 44 9.35 -4.98 -9.57
C PHE A 44 10.78 -5.38 -9.85
N ALA A 45 11.32 -5.08 -11.04
CA ALA A 45 12.73 -5.30 -11.35
C ALA A 45 13.65 -4.46 -10.43
N ILE A 46 13.35 -3.16 -10.27
CA ILE A 46 14.12 -2.29 -9.37
C ILE A 46 14.00 -2.77 -7.93
N ALA A 47 12.79 -3.10 -7.46
CA ALA A 47 12.57 -3.59 -6.11
C ALA A 47 13.32 -4.90 -5.87
N PHE A 48 13.30 -5.83 -6.82
CA PHE A 48 14.05 -7.09 -6.76
C PHE A 48 15.56 -6.86 -6.67
N LEU A 49 16.11 -6.00 -7.52
CA LEU A 49 17.55 -5.70 -7.50
C LEU A 49 17.99 -5.06 -6.17
N LEU A 50 17.22 -4.11 -5.66
CA LEU A 50 17.51 -3.49 -4.36
C LEU A 50 17.44 -4.49 -3.21
N MET A 51 16.41 -5.35 -3.20
CA MET A 51 16.28 -6.38 -2.18
C MET A 51 17.36 -7.45 -2.28
N LEU A 52 17.78 -7.81 -3.51
CA LEU A 52 18.89 -8.75 -3.72
C LEU A 52 20.20 -8.17 -3.20
N ILE A 53 20.52 -6.92 -3.54
CA ILE A 53 21.70 -6.22 -3.02
C ILE A 53 21.69 -6.19 -1.49
N PHE A 54 20.55 -5.84 -0.89
CA PHE A 54 20.38 -5.81 0.55
C PHE A 54 20.58 -7.19 1.18
N ALA A 55 19.99 -8.23 0.60
CA ALA A 55 20.15 -9.61 1.08
C ALA A 55 21.59 -10.08 1.00
N LEU A 56 22.33 -9.73 -0.06
CA LEU A 56 23.75 -10.06 -0.20
C LEU A 56 24.61 -9.34 0.84
N ILE A 57 24.34 -8.05 1.09
CA ILE A 57 25.05 -7.28 2.13
C ILE A 57 24.80 -7.87 3.51
N MET A 58 23.56 -8.25 3.81
CA MET A 58 23.16 -8.83 5.09
C MET A 58 23.50 -10.30 5.21
N ARG A 59 24.08 -10.91 4.16
CA ARG A 59 24.45 -12.35 4.10
C ARG A 59 23.27 -13.27 4.43
N VAL A 60 22.07 -12.92 3.95
CA VAL A 60 20.88 -13.75 4.14
C VAL A 60 21.01 -15.05 3.33
N ASP A 61 20.68 -16.18 3.93
CA ASP A 61 20.66 -17.47 3.24
C ASP A 61 19.49 -17.52 2.22
N LEU A 62 19.80 -17.35 0.95
CA LEU A 62 18.85 -17.34 -0.15
C LEU A 62 18.55 -18.74 -0.70
N SER A 63 18.76 -19.80 0.08
CA SER A 63 18.53 -21.16 -0.35
C SER A 63 17.06 -21.42 -0.66
N ILE A 64 16.72 -21.52 -1.94
CA ILE A 64 15.35 -21.77 -2.44
C ILE A 64 14.74 -23.05 -1.85
N LYS A 65 15.57 -24.06 -1.57
CA LYS A 65 15.12 -25.33 -0.97
C LYS A 65 14.56 -25.17 0.45
N LYS A 66 15.01 -24.14 1.18
CA LYS A 66 14.54 -23.85 2.54
C LYS A 66 13.30 -22.94 2.57
N ILE A 67 13.11 -22.14 1.53
CA ILE A 67 12.06 -21.12 1.47
C ILE A 67 10.67 -21.76 1.23
N GLY A 68 10.59 -22.81 0.42
CA GLY A 68 9.33 -23.46 0.10
C GLY A 68 8.42 -22.64 -0.84
N LEU A 69 7.20 -23.13 -1.03
CA LEU A 69 6.20 -22.51 -1.94
C LEU A 69 5.44 -21.35 -1.30
N THR A 70 5.28 -21.36 0.02
CA THR A 70 4.45 -20.38 0.76
C THR A 70 4.86 -18.91 0.54
N PRO A 71 6.14 -18.51 0.67
CA PRO A 71 6.55 -17.13 0.40
C PRO A 71 6.37 -16.72 -1.07
N PHE A 72 6.49 -17.66 -2.01
CA PHE A 72 6.22 -17.40 -3.42
C PHE A 72 4.74 -17.08 -3.65
N LEU A 73 3.82 -17.87 -3.10
CA LEU A 73 2.38 -17.61 -3.18
C LEU A 73 2.01 -16.30 -2.46
N MET A 74 2.61 -16.04 -1.30
CA MET A 74 2.42 -14.76 -0.60
C MET A 74 2.88 -13.57 -1.44
N GLY A 75 4.04 -13.65 -2.10
CA GLY A 75 4.53 -12.59 -2.99
C GLY A 75 3.68 -12.41 -4.24
N LEU A 76 3.07 -13.48 -4.75
CA LEU A 76 2.13 -13.41 -5.87
C LEU A 76 0.83 -12.71 -5.47
N LEU A 77 0.29 -13.00 -4.29
CA LEU A 77 -0.92 -12.36 -3.79
C LEU A 77 -0.64 -10.91 -3.37
N ASN A 78 0.32 -10.71 -2.51
CA ASN A 78 0.76 -9.41 -2.02
C ASN A 78 2.30 -9.39 -2.02
N PRO A 79 2.99 -8.54 -2.79
CA PRO A 79 2.47 -7.28 -3.38
C PRO A 79 1.97 -7.34 -4.84
N PHE A 80 2.10 -8.45 -5.58
CA PHE A 80 1.88 -8.40 -7.03
C PHE A 80 0.40 -8.15 -7.41
N LEU A 81 -0.54 -9.02 -7.01
CA LEU A 81 -1.95 -8.86 -7.37
C LEU A 81 -2.58 -7.59 -6.78
N VAL A 82 -2.23 -7.26 -5.54
CA VAL A 82 -2.68 -6.01 -4.89
C VAL A 82 -2.21 -4.78 -5.67
N THR A 83 -0.93 -4.76 -6.07
CA THR A 83 -0.38 -3.65 -6.84
C THR A 83 -0.99 -3.57 -8.24
N LEU A 84 -1.20 -4.71 -8.89
CA LEU A 84 -1.85 -4.78 -10.19
C LEU A 84 -3.29 -4.22 -10.12
N ALA A 85 -4.09 -4.68 -9.17
CA ALA A 85 -5.46 -4.20 -8.96
C ALA A 85 -5.48 -2.69 -8.69
N PHE A 86 -4.56 -2.19 -7.86
CA PHE A 86 -4.43 -0.77 -7.59
C PHE A 86 -4.14 0.05 -8.86
N HIS A 87 -3.19 -0.39 -9.70
CA HIS A 87 -2.84 0.32 -10.94
C HIS A 87 -3.97 0.28 -11.96
N VAL A 88 -4.62 -0.89 -12.13
CA VAL A 88 -5.80 -1.03 -13.00
C VAL A 88 -6.93 -0.12 -12.54
N GLY A 89 -7.18 -0.09 -11.25
CA GLY A 89 -8.19 0.82 -10.68
C GLY A 89 -7.84 2.29 -10.90
N LEU A 90 -6.58 2.70 -10.70
CA LEU A 90 -6.12 4.07 -10.93
C LEU A 90 -6.22 4.51 -12.41
N MET A 91 -6.15 3.60 -13.37
CA MET A 91 -6.44 3.94 -14.78
C MET A 91 -7.88 4.42 -14.96
N LEU A 92 -8.80 3.84 -14.22
CA LEU A 92 -10.26 4.06 -14.35
C LEU A 92 -10.78 5.14 -13.39
N THR A 93 -10.06 5.44 -12.31
CA THR A 93 -10.48 6.42 -11.30
C THR A 93 -9.44 7.53 -11.07
N SER A 94 -9.78 8.50 -10.22
CA SER A 94 -8.87 9.57 -9.86
C SER A 94 -7.87 9.13 -8.78
N PRO A 95 -6.64 9.72 -8.73
CA PRO A 95 -5.69 9.46 -7.65
C PRO A 95 -6.26 9.73 -6.26
N ILE A 96 -7.14 10.72 -6.14
CA ILE A 96 -7.76 11.11 -4.88
C ILE A 96 -8.71 10.03 -4.38
N ASN A 97 -9.54 9.47 -5.27
CA ASN A 97 -10.39 8.33 -4.92
C ASN A 97 -9.54 7.12 -4.50
N GLY A 98 -8.48 6.84 -5.24
CA GLY A 98 -7.54 5.77 -4.88
C GLY A 98 -6.95 5.96 -3.48
N VAL A 99 -6.47 7.17 -3.16
CA VAL A 99 -5.94 7.49 -1.82
C VAL A 99 -7.04 7.39 -0.76
N ALA A 100 -8.26 7.87 -1.04
CA ALA A 100 -9.37 7.77 -0.10
C ALA A 100 -9.71 6.30 0.23
N ILE A 101 -9.73 5.43 -0.77
CA ILE A 101 -9.99 3.99 -0.59
C ILE A 101 -8.86 3.35 0.25
N ILE A 102 -7.59 3.61 -0.08
CA ILE A 102 -6.44 3.12 0.70
C ILE A 102 -6.54 3.59 2.17
N SER A 103 -6.97 4.81 2.41
CA SER A 103 -7.13 5.37 3.76
C SER A 103 -8.16 4.63 4.61
N THR A 104 -9.03 3.83 4.00
CA THR A 104 -9.97 2.97 4.75
C THR A 104 -9.34 1.68 5.28
N MET A 105 -8.19 1.26 4.73
CA MET A 105 -7.51 0.01 5.11
C MET A 105 -7.14 -0.05 6.60
N PRO A 106 -6.49 0.96 7.20
CA PRO A 106 -6.17 0.94 8.62
C PRO A 106 -7.40 0.81 9.52
N ILE A 107 -8.59 1.12 8.99
CA ILE A 107 -9.85 0.96 9.70
C ILE A 107 -10.30 -0.50 9.62
N MET A 108 -10.21 -1.11 8.45
CA MET A 108 -10.70 -2.48 8.21
C MET A 108 -9.78 -3.56 8.79
N GLN A 109 -8.46 -3.38 8.69
CA GLN A 109 -7.48 -4.37 9.13
C GLN A 109 -7.66 -4.86 10.58
N PRO A 110 -7.89 -4.00 11.60
CA PRO A 110 -8.12 -4.45 12.97
C PRO A 110 -9.38 -5.31 13.14
N PHE A 111 -10.43 -5.05 12.34
CA PHE A 111 -11.65 -5.87 12.37
C PHE A 111 -11.40 -7.24 11.76
N VAL A 112 -10.68 -7.31 10.64
CA VAL A 112 -10.26 -8.57 10.01
C VAL A 112 -9.36 -9.36 10.97
N ALA A 113 -8.37 -8.72 11.58
CA ALA A 113 -7.49 -9.35 12.57
C ALA A 113 -8.28 -9.88 13.79
N LYS A 114 -9.29 -9.15 14.25
CA LYS A 114 -10.17 -9.61 15.34
C LYS A 114 -10.95 -10.85 14.95
N ILE A 115 -11.48 -10.91 13.73
CA ILE A 115 -12.33 -12.02 13.27
C ILE A 115 -11.48 -13.28 13.02
N PHE A 116 -10.34 -13.15 12.36
CA PHE A 116 -9.55 -14.29 11.92
C PHE A 116 -8.46 -14.71 12.91
N LEU A 117 -7.88 -13.74 13.65
CA LEU A 117 -6.76 -13.98 14.57
C LEU A 117 -7.18 -13.87 16.05
N ASN A 118 -8.44 -13.53 16.33
CA ASN A 118 -8.96 -13.32 17.70
C ASN A 118 -8.18 -12.22 18.47
N GLU A 119 -7.58 -11.26 17.77
CA GLU A 119 -6.86 -10.17 18.38
C GLU A 119 -7.80 -9.14 19.02
N LYS A 120 -7.33 -8.51 20.12
CA LYS A 120 -8.09 -7.45 20.78
C LYS A 120 -7.83 -6.12 20.07
N ILE A 121 -8.91 -5.43 19.69
CA ILE A 121 -8.81 -4.08 19.14
C ILE A 121 -8.52 -3.11 20.28
N GLU A 122 -7.37 -2.45 20.26
CA GLU A 122 -7.05 -1.40 21.22
C GLU A 122 -7.85 -0.13 20.92
N ILE A 123 -8.27 0.57 21.98
CA ILE A 123 -9.01 1.83 21.86
C ILE A 123 -8.23 2.89 21.06
N LYS A 124 -6.91 2.88 21.13
CA LYS A 124 -6.03 3.77 20.34
C LYS A 124 -6.20 3.58 18.84
N VAL A 125 -6.44 2.35 18.40
CA VAL A 125 -6.67 2.00 16.98
C VAL A 125 -8.01 2.58 16.52
N LEU A 126 -9.05 2.48 17.37
CA LEU A 126 -10.38 3.07 17.08
C LEU A 126 -10.31 4.61 16.98
N ILE A 127 -9.56 5.25 17.86
CA ILE A 127 -9.35 6.71 17.80
C ILE A 127 -8.63 7.09 16.50
N GLY A 128 -7.57 6.35 16.12
CA GLY A 128 -6.88 6.55 14.85
C GLY A 128 -7.79 6.36 13.64
N ALA A 129 -8.66 5.35 13.66
CA ALA A 129 -9.65 5.11 12.62
C ALA A 129 -10.63 6.29 12.46
N VAL A 130 -11.15 6.83 13.56
CA VAL A 130 -12.04 8.01 13.53
C VAL A 130 -11.32 9.23 12.96
N ILE A 131 -10.08 9.50 13.37
CA ILE A 131 -9.28 10.61 12.83
C ILE A 131 -9.07 10.42 11.32
N THR A 132 -8.79 9.21 10.87
CA THR A 132 -8.62 8.89 9.44
C THR A 132 -9.91 9.14 8.66
N ILE A 133 -11.07 8.73 9.16
CA ILE A 133 -12.37 8.98 8.53
C ILE A 133 -12.62 10.50 8.38
N ILE A 134 -12.38 11.26 9.44
CA ILE A 134 -12.57 12.72 9.42
C ILE A 134 -11.62 13.35 8.40
N GLY A 135 -10.33 12.98 8.41
CA GLY A 135 -9.34 13.49 7.47
C GLY A 135 -9.69 13.18 6.02
N THR A 136 -10.13 11.95 5.74
CA THR A 136 -10.56 11.53 4.39
C THR A 136 -11.83 12.29 3.97
N TYR A 137 -12.79 12.49 4.86
CA TYR A 137 -13.99 13.28 4.59
C TYR A 137 -13.65 14.73 4.25
N ILE A 138 -12.77 15.39 5.02
CA ILE A 138 -12.31 16.76 4.74
C ILE A 138 -11.61 16.81 3.38
N LEU A 139 -10.75 15.84 3.08
CA LEU A 139 -10.06 15.76 1.80
C LEU A 139 -11.04 15.67 0.63
N LEU A 140 -12.03 14.80 0.71
CA LEU A 140 -13.03 14.60 -0.35
C LEU A 140 -13.99 15.79 -0.47
N SER A 141 -14.38 16.42 0.64
CA SER A 141 -15.30 17.56 0.65
C SER A 141 -14.66 18.85 0.15
N SER A 142 -13.35 19.00 0.26
CA SER A 142 -12.62 20.18 -0.24
C SER A 142 -12.45 20.19 -1.77
N GLN A 143 -12.77 19.08 -2.43
CA GLN A 143 -12.65 18.96 -3.89
C GLN A 143 -13.93 19.42 -4.57
N THR A 144 -13.88 20.61 -5.16
CA THR A 144 -14.94 21.17 -6.02
C THR A 144 -15.08 20.39 -7.34
N ILE A 145 -14.08 19.58 -7.65
CA ILE A 145 -14.07 18.67 -8.79
C ILE A 145 -13.83 17.28 -8.20
N ILE A 146 -14.88 16.60 -7.78
CA ILE A 146 -14.87 15.14 -7.70
C ILE A 146 -14.59 14.71 -9.13
N GLY A 147 -13.32 14.46 -9.43
CA GLY A 147 -12.91 13.96 -10.73
C GLY A 147 -13.84 12.80 -11.05
N GLN A 148 -14.28 12.69 -12.29
CA GLN A 148 -15.22 11.66 -12.75
C GLN A 148 -14.60 10.29 -12.44
N GLY A 149 -14.69 9.87 -11.16
CA GLY A 149 -14.24 8.57 -10.70
C GLY A 149 -15.20 7.54 -11.27
N ASN A 150 -14.65 6.51 -11.91
CA ASN A 150 -15.45 5.39 -12.32
C ASN A 150 -15.59 4.44 -11.14
N TYR A 151 -16.82 4.19 -10.69
CA TYR A 151 -17.13 3.23 -9.61
C TYR A 151 -16.50 1.85 -9.82
N ILE A 152 -16.28 1.44 -11.07
CA ILE A 152 -15.59 0.18 -11.39
C ILE A 152 -14.13 0.26 -10.95
N GLY A 153 -13.43 1.37 -11.23
CA GLY A 153 -12.05 1.59 -10.78
C GLY A 153 -11.94 1.60 -9.26
N ASP A 154 -12.87 2.28 -8.59
CA ASP A 154 -12.95 2.35 -7.14
C ASP A 154 -13.16 0.95 -6.52
N PHE A 155 -14.07 0.17 -7.11
CA PHE A 155 -14.34 -1.21 -6.68
C PHE A 155 -13.14 -2.14 -6.88
N ILE A 156 -12.41 -2.02 -8.01
CA ILE A 156 -11.22 -2.82 -8.27
C ILE A 156 -10.13 -2.52 -7.24
N ILE A 157 -9.91 -1.24 -6.89
CA ILE A 157 -8.95 -0.86 -5.83
C ILE A 157 -9.38 -1.47 -4.49
N PHE A 158 -10.64 -1.30 -4.12
CA PHE A 158 -11.15 -1.81 -2.85
C PHE A 158 -11.03 -3.33 -2.75
N ALA A 159 -11.50 -4.06 -3.76
CA ALA A 159 -11.47 -5.53 -3.79
C ALA A 159 -10.04 -6.09 -3.88
N GLY A 160 -9.11 -5.39 -4.54
CA GLY A 160 -7.73 -5.82 -4.63
C GLY A 160 -6.92 -5.59 -3.35
N MET A 161 -7.41 -4.77 -2.43
CA MET A 161 -6.73 -4.44 -1.17
C MET A 161 -7.30 -5.16 0.06
N THR A 162 -8.47 -5.80 -0.07
CA THR A 162 -9.11 -6.59 0.99
C THR A 162 -8.75 -8.07 0.88
#